data_ea9d913960d0b70a44f37e1bb4e2e476
#
_entry.id   ea9d913960d0b70a44f37e1bb4e2e476
#
_cell.length_a   1.000
_cell.length_b   1.000
_cell.length_c   1.000
_cell.angle_alpha   90.00
_cell.angle_beta   90.00
_cell.angle_gamma   90.00
#
_symmetry.space_group_name_H-M   'P 1'
#
loop_
_entity.id
_entity.type
_entity.pdbx_description
1 polymer ?
#
loop_
_entity_poly.entity_id
_entity_poly.type
_entity_poly.pdbx_seq_one_letter_code
_entity_poly.pdbx_strand_id
1 'polypeptide(L)'
;MELVKQRRIESGLVSDRFPKVSGMVILMTYYQRGKNPVLMKRTVNVFPTSFAYFHMECMIKGCTDGGFDLTATIKDMIKNHKKLSRGKLTCKGKLNAVDCDHASIDYEIQIQYQKNSQHSG
;
A
#
# COMPACT_ATOMS: atom_id res chain seq x y z
N MET A 1 8.57 -10.26 -12.25
CA MET A 1 7.99 -11.26 -11.37
C MET A 1 8.92 -11.70 -10.29
N GLU A 2 10.07 -12.23 -10.66
CA GLU A 2 11.05 -12.65 -9.69
C GLU A 2 11.46 -11.52 -8.75
N LEU A 3 11.70 -10.34 -9.31
CA LEU A 3 12.14 -9.20 -8.52
C LEU A 3 11.10 -8.76 -7.49
N VAL A 4 9.83 -8.72 -7.88
CA VAL A 4 8.75 -8.33 -6.97
C VAL A 4 8.61 -9.38 -5.87
N LYS A 5 8.67 -10.66 -6.23
CA LYS A 5 8.56 -11.75 -5.27
C LYS A 5 9.70 -11.66 -4.25
N GLN A 6 10.91 -11.38 -4.72
CA GLN A 6 12.07 -11.25 -3.84
C GLN A 6 11.94 -10.06 -2.90
N ARG A 7 11.45 -8.93 -3.41
CA ARG A 7 11.25 -7.75 -2.56
C ARG A 7 10.24 -8.01 -1.47
N ARG A 8 9.18 -8.79 -1.77
CA ARG A 8 8.19 -9.16 -0.75
C ARG A 8 8.84 -10.00 0.34
N ILE A 9 9.63 -10.98 -0.05
CA ILE A 9 10.32 -11.85 0.91
C ILE A 9 11.27 -11.03 1.78
N GLU A 10 12.03 -10.13 1.17
CA GLU A 10 12.98 -9.29 1.89
C GLU A 10 12.31 -8.31 2.83
N SER A 11 11.06 -7.95 2.55
CA SER A 11 10.31 -7.06 3.43
C SER A 11 9.97 -7.71 4.77
N GLY A 12 9.97 -9.03 4.81
CA GLY A 12 9.62 -9.76 6.02
C GLY A 12 8.12 -9.81 6.25
N LEU A 13 7.70 -10.48 7.30
CA LEU A 13 6.29 -10.60 7.64
C LEU A 13 5.83 -9.42 8.49
N VAL A 14 4.55 -9.10 8.37
CA VAL A 14 3.95 -8.04 9.19
C VAL A 14 4.12 -8.35 10.67
N SER A 15 3.95 -9.63 11.07
CA SER A 15 4.11 -10.01 12.46
C SER A 15 5.51 -9.77 12.99
N ASP A 16 6.52 -9.84 12.13
CA ASP A 16 7.91 -9.60 12.54
C ASP A 16 8.27 -8.13 12.55
N ARG A 17 7.77 -7.39 11.56
CA ARG A 17 8.10 -5.97 11.42
C ARG A 17 7.22 -5.07 12.28
N PHE A 18 5.96 -5.44 12.41
CA PHE A 18 4.97 -4.62 13.10
C PHE A 18 4.12 -5.50 14.03
N PRO A 19 4.74 -6.01 15.11
CA PRO A 19 4.04 -6.99 15.96
C PRO A 19 2.78 -6.46 16.64
N LYS A 20 2.60 -5.15 16.70
CA LYS A 20 1.40 -4.57 17.31
C LYS A 20 0.20 -4.56 16.35
N VAL A 21 0.42 -4.85 15.07
CA VAL A 21 -0.66 -4.81 14.08
C VAL A 21 -1.34 -6.18 14.03
N SER A 22 -2.65 -6.21 14.24
CA SER A 22 -3.42 -7.43 14.14
C SER A 22 -4.04 -7.61 12.76
N GLY A 23 -4.20 -6.53 12.01
CA GLY A 23 -4.71 -6.59 10.65
C GLY A 23 -4.73 -5.21 10.02
N MET A 24 -4.90 -5.19 8.71
CA MET A 24 -4.92 -3.94 7.98
C MET A 24 -5.76 -4.14 6.72
N VAL A 25 -6.51 -3.12 6.34
CA VAL A 25 -7.25 -3.11 5.09
C VAL A 25 -6.84 -1.86 4.33
N ILE A 26 -6.48 -2.03 3.07
CA ILE A 26 -6.13 -0.93 2.20
C ILE A 26 -7.17 -0.89 1.07
N LEU A 27 -7.91 0.20 1.02
CA LEU A 27 -8.90 0.43 -0.02
C LEU A 27 -8.33 1.43 -1.01
N MET A 28 -8.34 1.09 -2.28
CA MET A 28 -7.76 1.95 -3.31
C MET A 28 -8.73 2.14 -4.45
N THR A 29 -8.82 3.37 -4.94
CA THR A 29 -9.54 3.68 -6.17
C THR A 29 -8.50 4.19 -7.15
N TYR A 30 -8.37 3.50 -8.28
CA TYR A 30 -7.40 3.84 -9.31
C TYR A 30 -8.05 4.74 -10.35
N TYR A 31 -7.33 5.80 -10.72
CA TYR A 31 -7.79 6.77 -11.71
C TYR A 31 -6.81 6.88 -12.85
N GLN A 32 -7.34 7.19 -14.03
CA GLN A 32 -6.54 7.53 -15.18
C GLN A 32 -6.93 8.93 -15.63
N ARG A 33 -5.93 9.84 -15.66
CA ARG A 33 -6.17 11.21 -16.03
C ARG A 33 -6.63 11.31 -17.47
N GLY A 34 -7.56 12.22 -17.75
CA GLY A 34 -8.00 12.49 -19.11
C GLY A 34 -8.95 11.47 -19.70
N LYS A 35 -9.38 10.49 -18.90
CA LYS A 35 -10.31 9.48 -19.38
C LYS A 35 -11.41 9.30 -18.34
N ASN A 36 -12.25 8.29 -18.52
CA ASN A 36 -13.18 7.94 -17.48
C ASN A 36 -12.34 7.83 -16.23
N PRO A 37 -12.62 8.59 -15.22
CA PRO A 37 -11.69 8.72 -14.11
C PRO A 37 -11.40 7.42 -13.36
N VAL A 38 -12.39 6.60 -13.13
CA VAL A 38 -12.17 5.40 -12.31
C VAL A 38 -11.80 4.21 -13.19
N LEU A 39 -10.58 3.70 -13.03
CA LEU A 39 -10.15 2.49 -13.71
C LEU A 39 -10.64 1.26 -12.96
N MET A 40 -10.44 1.22 -11.65
CA MET A 40 -10.87 0.10 -10.83
C MET A 40 -10.78 0.45 -9.36
N LYS A 41 -11.44 -0.36 -8.54
CA LYS A 41 -11.30 -0.28 -7.09
C LYS A 41 -10.69 -1.60 -6.63
N ARG A 42 -9.87 -1.53 -5.61
CA ARG A 42 -9.18 -2.70 -5.09
C ARG A 42 -9.16 -2.66 -3.58
N THR A 43 -9.36 -3.82 -2.96
CA THR A 43 -9.22 -3.98 -1.53
C THR A 43 -8.10 -4.97 -1.25
N VAL A 44 -7.16 -4.58 -0.41
CA VAL A 44 -6.07 -5.46 -0.02
C VAL A 44 -6.20 -5.70 1.48
N ASN A 45 -6.31 -6.98 1.84
CA ASN A 45 -6.35 -7.37 3.25
C ASN A 45 -4.95 -7.82 3.65
N VAL A 46 -4.44 -7.26 4.72
CA VAL A 46 -3.10 -7.55 5.20
C VAL A 46 -3.22 -8.22 6.57
N PHE A 47 -2.59 -9.37 6.71
CA PHE A 47 -2.63 -10.17 7.94
C PHE A 47 -1.25 -10.22 8.56
N PRO A 48 -1.13 -10.61 9.83
CA PRO A 48 0.21 -10.79 10.43
C PRO A 48 1.11 -11.75 9.65
N THR A 49 0.51 -12.70 8.92
CA THR A 49 1.26 -13.64 8.09
C THR A 49 1.54 -13.10 6.70
N SER A 50 1.06 -11.90 6.36
CA SER A 50 1.35 -11.27 5.08
C SER A 50 2.74 -10.66 5.09
N PHE A 51 3.34 -10.48 3.91
CA PHE A 51 4.59 -9.75 3.81
C PHE A 51 4.35 -8.27 4.06
N ALA A 52 5.30 -7.61 4.70
CA ALA A 52 5.26 -6.18 4.98
C ALA A 52 5.72 -5.39 3.75
N TYR A 53 5.03 -5.60 2.65
CA TYR A 53 5.34 -4.99 1.36
C TYR A 53 4.12 -4.21 0.88
N PHE A 54 4.28 -2.91 0.80
CA PHE A 54 3.15 -2.00 0.57
C PHE A 54 3.31 -1.16 -0.69
N HIS A 55 4.01 -1.69 -1.66
CA HIS A 55 4.16 -1.04 -2.95
C HIS A 55 3.11 -1.63 -3.91
N MET A 56 2.24 -0.77 -4.45
CA MET A 56 1.17 -1.18 -5.36
C MET A 56 1.55 -0.81 -6.79
N GLU A 57 1.36 -1.74 -7.71
CA GLU A 57 1.76 -1.52 -9.10
C GLU A 57 0.84 -0.52 -9.80
N CYS A 58 1.41 0.21 -10.76
CA CYS A 58 0.62 1.08 -11.62
C CYS A 58 -0.19 0.23 -12.59
N MET A 59 -1.46 0.58 -12.77
CA MET A 59 -2.37 -0.18 -13.63
C MET A 59 -2.32 0.27 -15.09
N ILE A 60 -1.52 1.29 -15.42
CA ILE A 60 -1.39 1.73 -16.80
C ILE A 60 -0.44 0.81 -17.54
N LYS A 61 -0.92 0.24 -18.64
CA LYS A 61 -0.11 -0.67 -19.43
C LYS A 61 1.11 0.06 -19.97
N GLY A 62 2.28 -0.54 -19.83
CA GLY A 62 3.52 0.04 -20.32
C GLY A 62 4.24 0.94 -19.35
N CYS A 63 3.65 1.24 -18.21
CA CYS A 63 4.34 2.03 -17.19
C CYS A 63 5.46 1.22 -16.56
N THR A 64 6.65 1.78 -16.51
CA THR A 64 7.82 1.11 -15.93
C THR A 64 8.27 1.82 -14.66
N ASP A 65 8.77 1.04 -13.71
CA ASP A 65 9.31 1.55 -12.44
C ASP A 65 8.33 2.43 -11.69
N GLY A 66 7.04 2.19 -11.92
CA GLY A 66 6.00 2.99 -11.30
C GLY A 66 5.29 2.29 -10.19
N GLY A 67 4.21 2.91 -9.77
CA GLY A 67 3.36 2.39 -8.74
C GLY A 67 3.17 3.37 -7.62
N PHE A 68 2.62 2.85 -6.53
CA PHE A 68 2.20 3.67 -5.41
C PHE A 68 2.76 3.02 -4.14
N ASP A 69 3.68 3.71 -3.49
CA ASP A 69 4.33 3.16 -2.31
C ASP A 69 3.68 3.73 -1.05
N LEU A 70 3.00 2.87 -0.32
CA LEU A 70 2.32 3.26 0.92
C LEU A 70 3.17 2.97 2.15
N THR A 71 4.41 2.53 1.96
CA THR A 71 5.26 2.09 3.08
C THR A 71 5.47 3.19 4.11
N ALA A 72 5.84 4.38 3.67
CA ALA A 72 6.10 5.48 4.59
C ALA A 72 4.83 5.88 5.36
N THR A 73 3.70 5.93 4.67
CA THR A 73 2.43 6.28 5.29
C THR A 73 2.03 5.26 6.34
N ILE A 74 2.19 3.98 6.02
CA ILE A 74 1.82 2.90 6.94
C ILE A 74 2.76 2.89 8.14
N LYS A 75 4.06 3.07 7.94
CA LYS A 75 5.01 3.13 9.05
C LYS A 75 4.70 4.31 9.98
N ASP A 76 4.35 5.46 9.41
CA ASP A 76 3.98 6.62 10.20
C ASP A 76 2.70 6.37 11.00
N MET A 77 1.71 5.74 10.39
CA MET A 77 0.48 5.38 11.09
C MET A 77 0.76 4.48 12.29
N ILE A 78 1.59 3.46 12.10
CA ILE A 78 1.91 2.51 13.15
C ILE A 78 2.70 3.19 14.27
N LYS A 79 3.66 4.02 13.90
CA LYS A 79 4.46 4.76 14.87
C LYS A 79 3.57 5.64 15.75
N ASN A 80 2.55 6.26 15.18
CA ASN A 80 1.66 7.16 15.87
C ASN A 80 0.36 6.49 16.32
N HIS A 81 0.27 5.19 16.18
CA HIS A 81 -0.89 4.38 16.57
C HIS A 81 -2.18 4.89 15.93
N LYS A 82 -2.11 5.29 14.67
CA LYS A 82 -3.29 5.74 13.94
C LYS A 82 -4.02 4.56 13.35
N LYS A 83 -5.34 4.62 13.38
CA LYS A 83 -6.20 3.55 12.87
C LYS A 83 -6.72 3.82 11.48
N LEU A 84 -6.69 5.06 11.02
CA LEU A 84 -7.25 5.44 9.74
C LEU A 84 -6.41 6.53 9.10
N SER A 85 -6.15 6.39 7.81
CA SER A 85 -5.51 7.43 7.02
C SER A 85 -6.09 7.41 5.62
N ARG A 86 -6.26 8.57 5.02
CA ARG A 86 -6.72 8.72 3.66
C ARG A 86 -5.81 9.68 2.93
N GLY A 87 -5.65 9.47 1.64
CA GLY A 87 -4.84 10.38 0.85
C GLY A 87 -4.84 9.99 -0.61
N LYS A 88 -3.93 10.62 -1.34
CA LYS A 88 -3.77 10.42 -2.78
C LYS A 88 -2.30 10.24 -3.11
N LEU A 89 -2.03 9.44 -4.11
CA LEU A 89 -0.68 9.30 -4.65
C LEU A 89 -0.74 9.30 -6.17
N THR A 90 0.32 9.81 -6.79
CA THR A 90 0.48 9.80 -8.25
C THR A 90 1.61 8.85 -8.59
N CYS A 91 1.45 8.09 -9.67
CA CYS A 91 2.49 7.19 -10.13
C CYS A 91 3.75 7.95 -10.51
N LYS A 92 4.89 7.49 -10.05
CA LYS A 92 6.19 8.10 -10.34
C LYS A 92 6.98 7.34 -11.38
N GLY A 93 6.37 6.36 -12.04
CA GLY A 93 7.06 5.61 -13.07
C GLY A 93 7.10 6.34 -14.40
N LYS A 94 7.47 5.61 -15.43
CA LYS A 94 7.60 6.17 -16.76
C LYS A 94 6.78 5.38 -17.76
N LEU A 95 6.17 6.11 -18.68
CA LEU A 95 5.41 5.54 -19.77
C LEU A 95 6.06 6.06 -21.04
N ASN A 96 6.70 5.15 -21.81
CA ASN A 96 7.42 5.53 -23.03
C ASN A 96 8.49 6.57 -22.75
N ALA A 97 9.26 6.37 -21.68
CA ALA A 97 10.35 7.25 -21.24
C ALA A 97 9.88 8.67 -20.83
N VAL A 98 8.59 8.84 -20.62
CA VAL A 98 8.03 10.09 -20.11
C VAL A 98 7.41 9.81 -18.76
N ASP A 99 7.49 10.76 -17.83
CA ASP A 99 6.94 10.55 -16.50
C ASP A 99 5.46 10.15 -16.57
N CYS A 100 5.09 9.13 -15.84
CA CYS A 100 3.73 8.64 -15.80
C CYS A 100 2.95 9.45 -14.77
N ASP A 101 2.37 10.55 -15.21
CA ASP A 101 1.54 11.37 -14.33
C ASP A 101 0.06 11.18 -14.64
N HIS A 102 -0.27 10.16 -15.46
CA HIS A 102 -1.66 9.95 -15.82
C HIS A 102 -2.37 9.00 -14.87
N ALA A 103 -1.68 8.38 -13.96
CA ALA A 103 -2.29 7.43 -13.02
C ALA A 103 -2.17 7.94 -11.60
N SER A 104 -3.25 7.79 -10.85
CA SER A 104 -3.26 8.15 -9.43
C SER A 104 -4.17 7.21 -8.68
N ILE A 105 -4.03 7.21 -7.35
CA ILE A 105 -4.96 6.48 -6.49
C ILE A 105 -5.44 7.39 -5.38
N ASP A 106 -6.69 7.15 -4.98
CA ASP A 106 -7.17 7.58 -3.68
C ASP A 106 -7.07 6.36 -2.78
N TYR A 107 -6.51 6.51 -1.60
CA TYR A 107 -6.38 5.37 -0.70
C TYR A 107 -7.01 5.65 0.65
N GLU A 108 -7.45 4.57 1.29
CA GLU A 108 -7.87 4.61 2.67
C GLU A 108 -7.22 3.40 3.34
N ILE A 109 -6.48 3.63 4.41
CA ILE A 109 -5.80 2.58 5.14
C ILE A 109 -6.42 2.49 6.52
N GLN A 110 -6.87 1.30 6.89
CA GLN A 110 -7.46 1.02 8.20
C GLN A 110 -6.57 -0.01 8.88
N ILE A 111 -6.04 0.31 10.05
CA ILE A 111 -5.16 -0.59 10.80
C ILE A 111 -5.82 -0.99 12.11
N GLN A 112 -5.82 -2.28 12.38
CA GLN A 112 -6.26 -2.81 13.66
C GLN A 112 -5.02 -3.23 14.44
N TYR A 113 -4.98 -2.89 15.71
CA TYR A 113 -3.84 -3.19 16.56
C TYR A 113 -4.19 -4.27 17.56
N GLN A 114 -3.19 -5.03 17.98
CA GLN A 114 -3.33 -6.04 19.00
C GLN A 114 -3.83 -5.36 20.27
N LYS A 115 -4.76 -6.00 20.94
CA LYS A 115 -5.18 -5.52 22.23
C LYS A 115 -4.00 -5.71 23.19
N ASN A 116 -3.82 -4.72 24.02
CA ASN A 116 -2.78 -4.81 25.00
C ASN A 116 -3.22 -5.77 26.03
N SER A 117 -2.77 -6.94 25.91
CA SER A 117 -3.20 -7.94 26.82
C SER A 117 -2.61 -7.76 28.12
N GLN A 118 -1.82 -6.84 28.20
CA GLN A 118 -1.38 -6.63 29.31
C GLN A 118 -2.17 -6.10 30.07
N HIS A 119 -2.98 -5.62 29.70
CA HIS A 119 -3.79 -5.28 30.47
C HIS A 119 -4.21 -6.19 30.96
N SER A 120 -3.99 -6.77 30.68
CA SER A 120 -4.20 -7.67 31.22
C SER A 120 -3.29 -8.08 31.71
N GLY A 121 -2.95 -7.56 31.75
CA GLY A 121 -2.01 -8.02 32.34
C GLY A 121 -1.60 -7.97 32.20
#